data_231acf4c78d4f534946c908399268e0d
#
_entry.id   231acf4c78d4f534946c908399268e0d
#
_cell.length_a   1.000
_cell.length_b   1.000
_cell.length_c   1.000
_cell.angle_alpha   90.00
_cell.angle_beta   90.00
_cell.angle_gamma   90.00
#
_symmetry.space_group_name_H-M   'P 1'
#
loop_
_entity.id
_entity.type
_entity.pdbx_description
1 polymer ?
#
loop_
_entity_poly.entity_id
_entity_poly.type
_entity_poly.pdbx_seq_one_letter_code
_entity_poly.pdbx_strand_id
1 'polypeptide(L)'
;MTNGRINKRSALLAILCVLVMVFAVPVASAASYSKVYGQTQDKVRVRENASTNATIIDNIVKDACIYITSSKTSGSNTFVQVKYRASDGSTATGWVCQSDGRNTYVKVLSTDQAKSKFKVSSGNLPSKAVGTFTAAERKASAANSDT
;
A
#
# COMPACT_ATOMS: atom_id res chain seq x y z
N MET A 1 30.13 18.19 55.42
CA MET A 1 29.44 17.00 55.85
C MET A 1 27.99 16.90 55.42
N THR A 2 27.71 17.29 54.22
CA THR A 2 26.36 17.41 53.71
C THR A 2 26.20 16.74 52.35
N ASN A 3 27.07 15.82 51.99
CA ASN A 3 27.11 15.17 50.70
C ASN A 3 26.03 14.13 50.45
N GLY A 4 25.29 13.70 51.51
CA GLY A 4 24.24 12.70 51.34
C GLY A 4 22.90 13.17 50.80
N ARG A 5 22.65 14.49 50.84
CA ARG A 5 21.36 15.04 50.38
C ARG A 5 21.30 15.31 48.87
N ILE A 6 22.43 15.52 48.21
CA ILE A 6 22.51 15.80 46.79
C ILE A 6 22.33 14.54 45.96
N ASN A 7 22.80 13.40 46.46
CA ASN A 7 22.73 12.13 45.73
C ASN A 7 21.32 11.54 45.63
N LYS A 8 20.44 11.83 46.61
CA LYS A 8 19.04 11.35 46.54
C LYS A 8 18.21 12.08 45.48
N ARG A 9 18.47 13.35 45.25
CA ARG A 9 17.76 14.12 44.22
C ARG A 9 18.25 13.78 42.80
N SER A 10 19.53 13.51 42.66
CA SER A 10 20.12 13.09 41.40
C SER A 10 19.70 11.68 41.01
N ALA A 11 19.55 10.76 41.97
CA ALA A 11 19.06 9.42 41.73
C ALA A 11 17.58 9.40 41.29
N LEU A 12 16.73 10.25 41.89
CA LEU A 12 15.33 10.41 41.49
C LEU A 12 15.16 10.97 40.07
N LEU A 13 16.00 11.95 39.69
CA LEU A 13 16.01 12.51 38.35
C LEU A 13 16.46 11.49 37.27
N ALA A 14 17.47 10.66 37.60
CA ALA A 14 17.93 9.61 36.68
C ALA A 14 16.87 8.53 36.49
N ILE A 15 16.15 8.13 37.53
CA ILE A 15 15.05 7.15 37.44
C ILE A 15 13.88 7.71 36.60
N LEU A 16 13.57 8.98 36.77
CA LEU A 16 12.51 9.65 36.00
C LEU A 16 12.85 9.72 34.50
N CYS A 17 14.09 10.03 34.15
CA CYS A 17 14.56 10.04 32.77
C CYS A 17 14.52 8.65 32.12
N VAL A 18 14.87 7.60 32.85
CA VAL A 18 14.80 6.20 32.38
C VAL A 18 13.34 5.77 32.16
N LEU A 19 12.44 6.16 33.07
CA LEU A 19 11.02 5.83 32.93
C LEU A 19 10.37 6.50 31.70
N VAL A 20 10.77 7.74 31.38
CA VAL A 20 10.26 8.45 30.20
C VAL A 20 10.78 7.84 28.91
N MET A 21 12.00 7.29 28.89
CA MET A 21 12.54 6.61 27.70
C MET A 21 11.86 5.27 27.40
N VAL A 22 11.33 4.58 28.40
CA VAL A 22 10.63 3.29 28.20
C VAL A 22 9.27 3.47 27.50
N PHE A 23 8.67 4.64 27.61
CA PHE A 23 7.38 4.93 26.96
C PHE A 23 7.49 5.57 25.56
N ALA A 24 8.68 5.87 25.09
CA ALA A 24 8.91 6.30 23.72
C ALA A 24 8.89 5.08 22.78
N VAL A 25 7.70 4.47 22.59
CA VAL A 25 7.51 3.46 21.58
C VAL A 25 7.60 4.17 20.22
N PRO A 26 8.52 3.79 19.33
CA PRO A 26 8.52 4.34 18.00
C PRO A 26 7.20 3.96 17.32
N VAL A 27 6.37 4.93 17.08
CA VAL A 27 5.18 4.72 16.24
C VAL A 27 5.68 4.44 14.83
N ALA A 28 5.60 3.19 14.40
CA ALA A 28 5.89 2.84 13.03
C ALA A 28 4.93 3.61 12.12
N SER A 29 5.45 4.56 11.36
CA SER A 29 4.66 5.28 10.38
C SER A 29 4.23 4.31 9.29
N ALA A 30 2.93 4.21 9.01
CA ALA A 30 2.43 3.42 7.89
C ALA A 30 3.02 3.95 6.58
N ALA A 31 3.51 3.03 5.73
CA ALA A 31 4.05 3.40 4.44
C ALA A 31 2.98 4.09 3.60
N SER A 32 3.31 5.25 3.04
CA SER A 32 2.45 6.01 2.15
C SER A 32 3.04 6.00 0.74
N TYR A 33 2.24 5.55 -0.23
CA TYR A 33 2.65 5.47 -1.63
C TYR A 33 1.78 6.37 -2.49
N SER A 34 2.42 7.16 -3.33
CA SER A 34 1.74 8.02 -4.30
C SER A 34 2.63 8.29 -5.50
N LYS A 35 2.07 8.24 -6.70
CA LYS A 35 2.77 8.49 -7.97
C LYS A 35 4.00 7.59 -8.18
N VAL A 36 3.88 6.31 -7.85
CA VAL A 36 4.93 5.30 -8.01
C VAL A 36 4.40 4.10 -8.78
N TYR A 37 5.31 3.35 -9.39
CA TYR A 37 4.96 2.09 -10.04
C TYR A 37 4.92 0.95 -9.04
N GLY A 38 4.15 -0.07 -9.37
CA GLY A 38 4.11 -1.33 -8.66
C GLY A 38 4.17 -2.51 -9.60
N GLN A 39 4.64 -3.63 -9.09
CA GLN A 39 4.59 -4.92 -9.75
C GLN A 39 3.83 -5.90 -8.87
N THR A 40 2.81 -6.53 -9.43
CA THR A 40 2.07 -7.57 -8.72
C THR A 40 2.96 -8.80 -8.53
N GLN A 41 3.00 -9.31 -7.30
CA GLN A 41 3.79 -10.49 -6.93
C GLN A 41 2.98 -11.78 -7.07
N ASP A 42 1.66 -11.64 -7.14
CA ASP A 42 0.68 -12.69 -7.35
C ASP A 42 -0.52 -12.10 -8.09
N LYS A 43 -1.48 -12.95 -8.46
CA LYS A 43 -2.79 -12.48 -8.93
C LYS A 43 -3.47 -11.70 -7.80
N VAL A 44 -3.81 -10.45 -8.04
CA VAL A 44 -4.44 -9.58 -7.04
C VAL A 44 -5.86 -9.20 -7.42
N ARG A 45 -6.71 -9.06 -6.42
CA ARG A 45 -8.09 -8.61 -6.58
C ARG A 45 -8.13 -7.10 -6.59
N VAL A 46 -8.80 -6.54 -7.58
CA VAL A 46 -9.12 -5.11 -7.64
C VAL A 46 -10.48 -4.90 -7.02
N ARG A 47 -10.54 -4.01 -6.04
CA ARG A 47 -11.76 -3.71 -5.30
C ARG A 47 -12.19 -2.26 -5.52
N GLU A 48 -13.45 -2.03 -5.29
CA GLU A 48 -14.05 -0.70 -5.41
C GLU A 48 -13.53 0.27 -4.35
N ASN A 49 -13.26 -0.24 -3.14
CA ASN A 49 -12.78 0.53 -1.99
C ASN A 49 -11.61 -0.17 -1.30
N ALA A 50 -10.89 0.59 -0.47
CA ALA A 50 -9.78 0.10 0.34
C ALA A 50 -10.27 -0.73 1.54
N SER A 51 -10.88 -1.86 1.28
CA SER A 51 -11.42 -2.78 2.28
C SER A 51 -11.44 -4.21 1.75
N THR A 52 -11.18 -5.17 2.62
CA THR A 52 -11.30 -6.61 2.29
C THR A 52 -12.74 -7.05 2.02
N ASN A 53 -13.71 -6.28 2.48
CA ASN A 53 -15.14 -6.53 2.27
C ASN A 53 -15.71 -5.79 1.04
N ALA A 54 -14.92 -4.92 0.40
CA ALA A 54 -15.36 -4.20 -0.78
C ALA A 54 -15.56 -5.13 -1.98
N THR A 55 -16.47 -4.76 -2.85
CA THR A 55 -16.77 -5.49 -4.08
C THR A 55 -15.52 -5.65 -4.95
N ILE A 56 -15.30 -6.86 -5.44
CA ILE A 56 -14.24 -7.16 -6.41
C ILE A 56 -14.73 -6.75 -7.79
N ILE A 57 -14.03 -5.82 -8.43
CA ILE A 57 -14.40 -5.28 -9.74
C ILE A 57 -13.50 -5.79 -10.87
N ASP A 58 -12.36 -6.39 -10.54
CA ASP A 58 -11.44 -7.00 -11.51
C ASP A 58 -10.41 -7.87 -10.78
N ASN A 59 -9.59 -8.57 -11.53
CA ASN A 59 -8.35 -9.18 -11.06
C ASN A 59 -7.20 -8.76 -11.97
N ILE A 60 -6.02 -8.58 -11.41
CA ILE A 60 -4.80 -8.31 -12.15
C ILE A 60 -3.90 -9.53 -12.06
N VAL A 61 -3.34 -9.94 -13.19
CA VAL A 61 -2.42 -11.09 -13.27
C VAL A 61 -1.13 -10.82 -12.51
N LYS A 62 -0.40 -11.89 -12.19
CA LYS A 62 0.94 -11.82 -11.61
C LYS A 62 1.93 -11.14 -12.56
N ASP A 63 2.96 -10.51 -12.00
CA ASP A 63 4.04 -9.82 -12.72
C ASP A 63 3.57 -8.65 -13.61
N ALA A 64 2.43 -8.08 -13.29
CA ALA A 64 1.88 -6.93 -13.99
C ALA A 64 2.47 -5.62 -13.48
N CYS A 65 2.65 -4.67 -14.40
CA CYS A 65 2.98 -3.28 -14.07
C CYS A 65 1.70 -2.48 -13.82
N ILE A 66 1.64 -1.84 -12.69
CA ILE A 66 0.55 -0.96 -12.27
C ILE A 66 1.11 0.38 -11.81
N TYR A 67 0.27 1.41 -11.79
CA TYR A 67 0.66 2.74 -11.33
C TYR A 67 -0.15 3.11 -10.08
N ILE A 68 0.56 3.34 -8.98
CA ILE A 68 -0.04 3.64 -7.67
C ILE A 68 -0.27 5.14 -7.55
N THR A 69 -1.51 5.54 -7.33
CA THR A 69 -1.92 6.95 -7.21
C THR A 69 -2.09 7.40 -5.76
N SER A 70 -2.48 6.50 -4.88
CA SER A 70 -2.62 6.78 -3.45
C SER A 70 -2.55 5.49 -2.63
N SER A 71 -2.47 5.63 -1.32
CA SER A 71 -2.49 4.50 -0.39
C SER A 71 -3.34 4.80 0.83
N LYS A 72 -3.86 3.73 1.45
CA LYS A 72 -4.66 3.80 2.66
C LYS A 72 -4.39 2.58 3.53
N THR A 73 -4.17 2.79 4.82
CA THR A 73 -4.01 1.72 5.80
C THR A 73 -5.33 1.44 6.49
N SER A 74 -5.69 0.17 6.60
CA SER A 74 -6.86 -0.32 7.33
C SER A 74 -6.45 -1.53 8.17
N GLY A 75 -6.32 -1.36 9.48
CA GLY A 75 -5.76 -2.37 10.38
C GLY A 75 -4.32 -2.71 10.00
N SER A 76 -4.04 -3.99 9.80
CA SER A 76 -2.73 -4.47 9.32
C SER A 76 -2.57 -4.41 7.80
N ASN A 77 -3.64 -4.07 7.06
CA ASN A 77 -3.65 -4.05 5.62
C ASN A 77 -3.28 -2.67 5.08
N THR A 78 -2.41 -2.63 4.09
CA THR A 78 -2.16 -1.45 3.28
C THR A 78 -2.79 -1.66 1.91
N PHE A 79 -3.72 -0.79 1.54
CA PHE A 79 -4.34 -0.75 0.22
C PHE A 79 -3.72 0.36 -0.61
N VAL A 80 -3.60 0.13 -1.91
CA VAL A 80 -3.16 1.13 -2.86
C VAL A 80 -4.20 1.30 -3.95
N GLN A 81 -4.48 2.54 -4.30
CA GLN A 81 -5.29 2.85 -5.47
C GLN A 81 -4.40 2.82 -6.69
N VAL A 82 -4.78 2.04 -7.69
CA VAL A 82 -3.95 1.78 -8.86
C VAL A 82 -4.66 2.09 -10.16
N LYS A 83 -3.88 2.51 -11.14
CA LYS A 83 -4.25 2.50 -12.56
C LYS A 83 -3.60 1.29 -13.21
N TYR A 84 -4.33 0.59 -14.04
CA TYR A 84 -3.86 -0.60 -14.74
C TYR A 84 -4.52 -0.73 -16.13
N ARG A 85 -3.93 -1.55 -17.00
CA ARG A 85 -4.52 -1.88 -18.29
C ARG A 85 -5.55 -2.99 -18.11
N ALA A 86 -6.82 -2.69 -18.39
CA ALA A 86 -7.89 -3.67 -18.38
C ALA A 86 -7.78 -4.62 -19.56
N SER A 87 -8.59 -5.69 -19.57
CA SER A 87 -8.58 -6.72 -20.61
C SER A 87 -8.91 -6.19 -22.01
N ASP A 88 -9.68 -5.10 -22.11
CA ASP A 88 -10.03 -4.41 -23.36
C ASP A 88 -8.97 -3.36 -23.80
N GLY A 89 -7.86 -3.25 -23.08
CA GLY A 89 -6.80 -2.28 -23.33
C GLY A 89 -7.05 -0.88 -22.77
N SER A 90 -8.23 -0.62 -22.19
CA SER A 90 -8.53 0.66 -21.53
C SER A 90 -7.77 0.78 -20.19
N THR A 91 -7.65 2.01 -19.71
CA THR A 91 -7.12 2.26 -18.36
C THR A 91 -8.26 2.17 -17.36
N ALA A 92 -8.09 1.30 -16.36
CA ALA A 92 -9.02 1.13 -15.26
C ALA A 92 -8.38 1.54 -13.94
N THR A 93 -9.20 1.82 -12.95
CA THR A 93 -8.77 2.25 -11.61
C THR A 93 -9.49 1.44 -10.55
N GLY A 94 -8.80 1.13 -9.47
CA GLY A 94 -9.39 0.46 -8.32
C GLY A 94 -8.39 0.29 -7.19
N TRP A 95 -8.80 -0.39 -6.13
CA TRP A 95 -8.00 -0.62 -4.94
C TRP A 95 -7.52 -2.06 -4.87
N VAL A 96 -6.24 -2.24 -4.60
CA VAL A 96 -5.63 -3.55 -4.36
C VAL A 96 -4.95 -3.58 -2.99
N CYS A 97 -4.94 -4.74 -2.35
CA CYS A 97 -4.16 -4.92 -1.13
C CYS A 97 -2.68 -5.01 -1.52
N GLN A 98 -1.89 -4.05 -1.06
CA GLN A 98 -0.45 -4.04 -1.28
C GLN A 98 0.24 -4.99 -0.30
N SER A 99 -0.19 -5.00 0.96
CA SER A 99 0.36 -5.84 2.02
C SER A 99 -0.71 -6.10 3.10
N ASP A 100 -0.66 -7.27 3.72
CA ASP A 100 -1.50 -7.62 4.86
C ASP A 100 -0.72 -7.61 6.20
N GLY A 101 0.48 -7.05 6.19
CA GLY A 101 1.39 -7.03 7.33
C GLY A 101 2.31 -8.25 7.41
N ARG A 102 2.00 -9.35 6.70
CA ARG A 102 2.81 -10.57 6.61
C ARG A 102 3.34 -10.78 5.21
N ASN A 103 2.49 -10.57 4.22
CA ASN A 103 2.78 -10.79 2.81
C ASN A 103 2.73 -9.48 2.04
N THR A 104 3.58 -9.34 1.06
CA THR A 104 3.58 -8.23 0.09
C THR A 104 3.07 -8.74 -1.25
N TYR A 105 1.94 -8.22 -1.69
CA TYR A 105 1.28 -8.60 -2.94
C TYR A 105 1.65 -7.68 -4.10
N VAL A 106 2.06 -6.46 -3.80
CA VAL A 106 2.53 -5.49 -4.79
C VAL A 106 3.87 -4.93 -4.34
N LYS A 107 4.91 -5.19 -5.14
CA LYS A 107 6.23 -4.60 -4.94
C LYS A 107 6.25 -3.20 -5.52
N VAL A 108 6.59 -2.21 -4.69
CA VAL A 108 6.77 -0.83 -5.14
C VAL A 108 8.09 -0.72 -5.90
N LEU A 109 8.04 -0.12 -7.07
CA LEU A 109 9.20 0.09 -7.95
C LEU A 109 9.54 1.57 -8.03
N SER A 110 10.84 1.89 -8.10
CA SER A 110 11.25 3.20 -8.55
C SER A 110 10.90 3.41 -10.03
N THR A 111 10.83 4.67 -10.46
CA THR A 111 10.58 4.99 -11.86
C THR A 111 11.61 4.35 -12.79
N ASP A 112 12.89 4.33 -12.39
CA ASP A 112 13.96 3.74 -13.20
C ASP A 112 13.84 2.20 -13.29
N GLN A 113 13.46 1.54 -12.20
CA GLN A 113 13.17 0.09 -12.21
C GLN A 113 12.00 -0.23 -13.15
N ALA A 114 10.93 0.56 -13.10
CA ALA A 114 9.77 0.37 -13.97
C ALA A 114 10.12 0.62 -15.44
N LYS A 115 10.85 1.69 -15.75
CA LYS A 115 11.35 1.98 -17.09
C LYS A 115 12.20 0.85 -17.65
N SER A 116 13.13 0.35 -16.85
CA SER A 116 14.02 -0.76 -17.26
C SER A 116 13.25 -2.05 -17.50
N LYS A 117 12.37 -2.43 -16.57
CA LYS A 117 11.68 -3.72 -16.57
C LYS A 117 10.49 -3.77 -17.53
N PHE A 118 9.68 -2.71 -17.59
CA PHE A 118 8.42 -2.67 -18.35
C PHE A 118 8.45 -1.73 -19.55
N LYS A 119 9.57 -1.06 -19.80
CA LYS A 119 9.74 -0.13 -20.93
C LYS A 119 8.70 1.01 -20.94
N VAL A 120 8.32 1.48 -19.76
CA VAL A 120 7.36 2.58 -19.60
C VAL A 120 8.06 3.93 -19.57
N SER A 121 7.34 4.98 -19.95
CA SER A 121 7.71 6.36 -19.69
C SER A 121 7.00 6.87 -18.44
N SER A 122 7.53 7.93 -17.82
CA SER A 122 7.04 8.44 -16.53
C SER A 122 5.52 8.66 -16.54
N GLY A 123 4.83 8.04 -15.59
CA GLY A 123 3.38 8.15 -15.42
C GLY A 123 2.53 7.33 -16.38
N ASN A 124 3.12 6.66 -17.35
CA ASN A 124 2.40 5.86 -18.34
C ASN A 124 2.41 4.37 -17.97
N LEU A 125 1.38 3.65 -18.41
CA LEU A 125 1.27 2.21 -18.29
C LEU A 125 1.76 1.51 -19.57
N PRO A 126 2.29 0.26 -19.46
CA PRO A 126 2.48 -0.59 -20.63
C PRO A 126 1.17 -0.79 -21.39
N SER A 127 1.24 -1.03 -22.68
CA SER A 127 0.06 -1.33 -23.50
C SER A 127 -0.55 -2.70 -23.23
N LYS A 128 0.23 -3.62 -22.63
CA LYS A 128 -0.21 -4.97 -22.32
C LYS A 128 -1.37 -4.98 -21.33
N ALA A 129 -2.49 -5.62 -21.70
CA ALA A 129 -3.61 -5.85 -20.81
C ALA A 129 -3.22 -6.77 -19.65
N VAL A 130 -3.57 -6.40 -18.44
CA VAL A 130 -3.28 -7.15 -17.21
C VAL A 130 -4.51 -7.43 -16.36
N GLY A 131 -5.63 -6.73 -16.58
CA GLY A 131 -6.93 -7.05 -16.03
C GLY A 131 -7.52 -8.30 -16.67
N THR A 132 -8.34 -9.03 -15.93
CA THR A 132 -8.93 -10.31 -16.40
C THR A 132 -10.43 -10.23 -16.65
N PHE A 133 -11.12 -9.27 -16.03
CA PHE A 133 -12.55 -9.07 -16.27
C PHE A 133 -12.79 -8.37 -17.61
N THR A 134 -13.81 -8.79 -18.33
CA THR A 134 -14.34 -8.06 -19.48
C THR A 134 -14.95 -6.71 -19.05
N ALA A 135 -15.14 -5.80 -20.00
CA ALA A 135 -15.78 -4.53 -19.72
C ALA A 135 -17.21 -4.70 -19.16
N ALA A 136 -17.95 -5.72 -19.64
CA ALA A 136 -19.27 -6.05 -19.15
C ALA A 136 -19.24 -6.56 -17.70
N GLU A 137 -18.29 -7.43 -17.36
CA GLU A 137 -18.13 -7.96 -15.99
C GLU A 137 -17.76 -6.85 -15.01
N ARG A 138 -16.85 -5.95 -15.37
CA ARG A 138 -16.52 -4.80 -14.52
C ARG A 138 -17.72 -3.89 -14.28
N LYS A 139 -18.51 -3.63 -15.31
CA LYS A 139 -19.72 -2.83 -15.20
C LYS A 139 -20.78 -3.49 -14.31
N ALA A 140 -20.98 -4.80 -14.46
CA ALA A 140 -21.92 -5.56 -13.64
C ALA A 140 -21.48 -5.59 -12.18
N SER A 141 -20.21 -5.78 -11.91
CA SER A 141 -19.67 -5.77 -10.54
C SER A 141 -19.81 -4.40 -9.87
N ALA A 142 -19.56 -3.32 -10.58
CA ALA A 142 -19.77 -1.97 -10.07
C ALA A 142 -21.25 -1.66 -9.79
N ALA A 143 -22.16 -2.12 -10.63
CA ALA A 143 -23.60 -1.92 -10.43
C ALA A 143 -24.16 -2.67 -9.22
N ASN A 144 -23.59 -3.83 -8.86
CA ASN A 144 -24.01 -4.61 -7.69
C ASN A 144 -23.54 -3.99 -6.36
N SER A 145 -22.65 -3.03 -6.38
CA SER A 145 -22.17 -2.37 -5.17
C SER A 145 -23.07 -1.23 -4.70
N ASP A 146 -23.93 -0.73 -5.57
CA ASP A 146 -24.88 0.37 -5.27
C ASP A 146 -26.18 -0.11 -4.60
N THR A 147 -26.30 -1.39 -4.31
CA THR A 147 -27.41 -1.99 -3.57
C THR A 147 -26.97 -2.44 -2.17
#